data_f327ec31f3fa9c3f5fa1a0d2408c47cc
#
_entry.id   f327ec31f3fa9c3f5fa1a0d2408c47cc
#
_cell.length_a   1.000
_cell.length_b   1.000
_cell.length_c   1.000
_cell.angle_alpha   90.00
_cell.angle_beta   90.00
_cell.angle_gamma   90.00
#
_symmetry.space_group_name_H-M   'P 1'
#
loop_
_entity.id
_entity.type
_entity.pdbx_description
1 polymer ?
#
loop_
_entity_poly.entity_id
_entity_poly.type
_entity_poly.pdbx_seq_one_letter_code
_entity_poly.pdbx_strand_id
1 'polypeptide(L)'
;SGFALPQDDGTLLVKQIFSEGGDEKDVIRETLNELSELDFIITFNGKSFDVPYLTGRADALNFSSARIPYNLDLFNVVKNFSDIGKFTPNLKQKTLENYLGLWDHRKDEIHGGESIELYADYLQSGDEALEETILLHNSDDVKQLYRLLAILKQTDFHRAMAIGGFPTALFETDKIKLQKNKLTISGIQTDPSNPLLYKGFMDHKGISCDFSHETFTVIINLINHQDVIFADLHKLQLPLEEFKNSGGLSGQFLVLSDRGSVNHLAINTLTKEILGLFEDDFTSEMNFD
;
A
#
# COMPACT_ATOMS: atom_id res chain seq x y z
N SER A 1 8.59 -16.18 8.20
CA SER A 1 7.87 -14.92 7.95
C SER A 1 7.41 -14.30 9.26
N GLY A 2 7.36 -12.96 9.33
CA GLY A 2 6.89 -12.21 10.49
C GLY A 2 5.91 -11.11 10.12
N PHE A 3 4.89 -10.92 10.95
CA PHE A 3 3.84 -9.92 10.78
C PHE A 3 3.68 -9.10 12.07
N ALA A 4 3.48 -7.81 11.94
CA ALA A 4 3.07 -6.93 13.02
C ALA A 4 1.67 -6.41 12.71
N LEU A 5 0.68 -6.86 13.46
CA LEU A 5 -0.74 -6.65 13.22
C LEU A 5 -1.31 -5.71 14.29
N PRO A 6 -1.61 -4.43 13.94
CA PRO A 6 -2.28 -3.52 14.87
C PRO A 6 -3.64 -4.05 15.27
N GLN A 7 -3.98 -3.93 16.56
CA GLN A 7 -5.26 -4.36 17.13
C GLN A 7 -6.11 -3.14 17.47
N ASP A 8 -7.43 -3.31 17.56
CA ASP A 8 -8.40 -2.26 17.87
C ASP A 8 -8.16 -1.59 19.23
N ASP A 9 -7.56 -2.32 20.18
CA ASP A 9 -7.20 -1.82 21.51
C ASP A 9 -5.90 -1.00 21.53
N GLY A 10 -5.27 -0.79 20.36
CA GLY A 10 -4.00 -0.08 20.19
C GLY A 10 -2.76 -0.91 20.49
N THR A 11 -2.90 -2.20 20.80
CA THR A 11 -1.76 -3.12 20.94
C THR A 11 -1.25 -3.57 19.57
N LEU A 12 -0.05 -4.15 19.55
CA LEU A 12 0.56 -4.72 18.35
C LEU A 12 0.77 -6.22 18.56
N LEU A 13 0.00 -7.04 17.83
CA LEU A 13 0.21 -8.48 17.80
C LEU A 13 1.35 -8.79 16.83
N VAL A 14 2.35 -9.54 17.30
CA VAL A 14 3.41 -10.09 16.44
C VAL A 14 3.13 -11.57 16.20
N LYS A 15 2.92 -11.92 14.94
CA LYS A 15 2.75 -13.31 14.48
C LYS A 15 3.99 -13.71 13.69
N GLN A 16 4.53 -14.88 13.98
CA GLN A 16 5.69 -15.43 13.31
C GLN A 16 5.38 -16.84 12.79
N ILE A 17 5.79 -17.11 11.55
CA ILE A 17 5.68 -18.41 10.91
C ILE A 17 7.10 -18.91 10.69
N PHE A 18 7.46 -19.96 11.38
CA PHE A 18 8.79 -20.54 11.43
C PHE A 18 8.71 -22.05 11.16
N SER A 19 9.73 -22.64 10.54
CA SER A 19 9.80 -24.09 10.34
C SER A 19 10.95 -24.69 11.14
N GLU A 20 10.61 -25.53 12.08
CA GLU A 20 11.57 -26.29 12.90
C GLU A 20 12.27 -27.40 12.09
N GLY A 21 11.60 -27.94 11.09
CA GLY A 21 12.10 -29.06 10.26
C GLY A 21 12.58 -28.69 8.87
N GLY A 22 12.60 -27.40 8.52
CA GLY A 22 13.00 -26.93 7.20
C GLY A 22 11.97 -27.17 6.09
N ASP A 23 10.70 -27.49 6.41
CA ASP A 23 9.63 -27.61 5.42
C ASP A 23 9.17 -26.23 4.96
N GLU A 24 9.75 -25.78 3.85
CA GLU A 24 9.43 -24.52 3.24
C GLU A 24 7.99 -24.43 2.74
N LYS A 25 7.42 -25.56 2.30
CA LYS A 25 6.08 -25.59 1.73
C LYS A 25 5.00 -25.17 2.73
N ASP A 26 5.12 -25.62 3.97
CA ASP A 26 4.19 -25.23 5.03
C ASP A 26 4.33 -23.76 5.41
N VAL A 27 5.56 -23.25 5.52
CA VAL A 27 5.82 -21.83 5.79
C VAL A 27 5.25 -20.94 4.69
N ILE A 28 5.45 -21.30 3.41
CA ILE A 28 4.91 -20.53 2.28
C ILE A 28 3.38 -20.55 2.31
N ARG A 29 2.76 -21.73 2.51
CA ARG A 29 1.30 -21.86 2.56
C ARG A 29 0.71 -20.99 3.68
N GLU A 30 1.22 -21.11 4.89
CA GLU A 30 0.73 -20.31 6.03
C GLU A 30 0.97 -18.80 5.84
N THR A 31 2.10 -18.42 5.23
CA THR A 31 2.37 -17.03 4.89
C THR A 31 1.34 -16.49 3.87
N LEU A 32 1.01 -17.26 2.84
CA LEU A 32 0.01 -16.88 1.84
C LEU A 32 -1.41 -16.83 2.44
N ASN A 33 -1.75 -17.76 3.31
CA ASN A 33 -3.03 -17.74 4.04
C ASN A 33 -3.16 -16.45 4.88
N GLU A 34 -2.10 -16.09 5.61
CA GLU A 34 -2.11 -14.85 6.40
C GLU A 34 -2.26 -13.61 5.52
N LEU A 35 -1.55 -13.57 4.40
CA LEU A 35 -1.63 -12.46 3.45
C LEU A 35 -3.02 -12.33 2.81
N SER A 36 -3.74 -13.41 2.61
CA SER A 36 -5.08 -13.40 2.00
C SER A 36 -6.14 -12.74 2.88
N GLU A 37 -5.89 -12.62 4.18
CA GLU A 37 -6.79 -11.97 5.14
C GLU A 37 -6.51 -10.46 5.29
N LEU A 38 -5.49 -9.93 4.58
CA LEU A 38 -5.07 -8.54 4.71
C LEU A 38 -5.49 -7.71 3.50
N ASP A 39 -5.98 -6.49 3.74
CA ASP A 39 -6.31 -5.52 2.70
C ASP A 39 -5.06 -4.99 2.01
N PHE A 40 -3.99 -4.74 2.77
CA PHE A 40 -2.69 -4.29 2.27
C PHE A 40 -1.56 -4.67 3.24
N ILE A 41 -0.34 -4.64 2.73
CA ILE A 41 0.87 -4.85 3.53
C ILE A 41 1.79 -3.64 3.46
N ILE A 42 2.58 -3.46 4.52
CA ILE A 42 3.67 -2.49 4.56
C ILE A 42 4.97 -3.26 4.70
N THR A 43 5.91 -3.00 3.82
CA THR A 43 7.21 -3.64 3.82
C THR A 43 8.34 -2.62 3.82
N PHE A 44 9.56 -3.08 4.10
CA PHE A 44 10.77 -2.30 3.90
C PHE A 44 11.61 -2.93 2.80
N ASN A 45 11.58 -2.35 1.59
CA ASN A 45 12.22 -2.87 0.38
C ASN A 45 11.67 -4.23 -0.11
N GLY A 46 10.48 -4.58 0.36
CA GLY A 46 9.83 -5.86 0.05
C GLY A 46 9.44 -6.01 -1.41
N LYS A 47 9.16 -4.90 -2.13
CA LYS A 47 8.90 -4.93 -3.58
C LYS A 47 10.09 -5.47 -4.38
N SER A 48 11.32 -5.31 -3.86
CA SER A 48 12.54 -5.78 -4.53
C SER A 48 13.02 -7.14 -4.03
N PHE A 49 12.62 -7.58 -2.83
CA PHE A 49 13.12 -8.80 -2.19
C PHE A 49 12.02 -9.75 -1.75
N ASP A 50 11.25 -9.41 -0.72
CA ASP A 50 10.32 -10.34 -0.07
C ASP A 50 9.20 -10.80 -1.00
N VAL A 51 8.57 -9.87 -1.73
CA VAL A 51 7.45 -10.20 -2.63
C VAL A 51 7.91 -11.03 -3.82
N PRO A 52 8.97 -10.68 -4.58
CA PRO A 52 9.46 -11.54 -5.66
C PRO A 52 9.94 -12.92 -5.18
N TYR A 53 10.53 -12.99 -3.99
CA TYR A 53 10.93 -14.27 -3.40
C TYR A 53 9.69 -15.12 -3.10
N LEU A 54 8.72 -14.56 -2.37
CA LEU A 54 7.50 -15.28 -1.97
C LEU A 54 6.70 -15.75 -3.21
N THR A 55 6.50 -14.88 -4.20
CA THR A 55 5.78 -15.24 -5.43
C THR A 55 6.51 -16.32 -6.22
N GLY A 56 7.83 -16.20 -6.38
CA GLY A 56 8.62 -17.21 -7.07
C GLY A 56 8.61 -18.58 -6.36
N ARG A 57 8.58 -18.59 -5.01
CA ARG A 57 8.46 -19.86 -4.26
C ARG A 57 7.04 -20.42 -4.32
N ALA A 58 6.03 -19.55 -4.23
CA ALA A 58 4.63 -19.95 -4.38
C ALA A 58 4.39 -20.64 -5.74
N ASP A 59 4.89 -20.05 -6.83
CA ASP A 59 4.80 -20.62 -8.18
C ASP A 59 5.50 -21.98 -8.27
N ALA A 60 6.73 -22.08 -7.74
CA ALA A 60 7.51 -23.33 -7.73
C ALA A 60 6.82 -24.47 -6.94
N LEU A 61 6.04 -24.11 -5.93
CA LEU A 61 5.28 -25.04 -5.08
C LEU A 61 3.82 -25.25 -5.53
N ASN A 62 3.43 -24.69 -6.69
CA ASN A 62 2.10 -24.72 -7.28
C ASN A 62 1.01 -24.07 -6.39
N PHE A 63 1.33 -22.98 -5.71
CA PHE A 63 0.39 -22.09 -5.02
C PHE A 63 -0.03 -20.90 -5.91
N SER A 64 -0.17 -21.10 -7.21
CA SER A 64 -0.25 -20.09 -8.27
C SER A 64 -1.49 -19.16 -8.24
N SER A 65 -2.42 -19.34 -7.33
CA SER A 65 -3.61 -18.48 -7.17
C SER A 65 -3.51 -17.49 -6.01
N ALA A 66 -2.39 -17.47 -5.30
CA ALA A 66 -2.25 -16.59 -4.14
C ALA A 66 -1.97 -15.15 -4.57
N ARG A 67 -2.94 -14.27 -4.31
CA ARG A 67 -2.76 -12.84 -4.52
C ARG A 67 -1.95 -12.25 -3.36
N ILE A 68 -0.89 -11.51 -3.67
CA ILE A 68 -0.23 -10.65 -2.69
C ILE A 68 -1.03 -9.33 -2.63
N PRO A 69 -1.48 -8.89 -1.44
CA PRO A 69 -2.21 -7.63 -1.31
C PRO A 69 -1.35 -6.43 -1.68
N TYR A 70 -1.99 -5.26 -1.87
CA TYR A 70 -1.26 -4.02 -2.13
C TYR A 70 -0.10 -3.85 -1.16
N ASN A 71 1.08 -3.55 -1.70
CA ASN A 71 2.30 -3.39 -0.90
C ASN A 71 2.76 -1.93 -0.88
N LEU A 72 2.63 -1.28 0.27
CA LEU A 72 3.29 0.00 0.54
C LEU A 72 4.74 -0.26 0.94
N ASP A 73 5.66 -0.11 0.01
CA ASP A 73 7.09 -0.26 0.27
C ASP A 73 7.69 1.05 0.84
N LEU A 74 7.93 1.05 2.14
CA LEU A 74 8.40 2.23 2.88
C LEU A 74 9.77 2.73 2.40
N PHE A 75 10.68 1.81 2.02
CA PHE A 75 11.97 2.19 1.44
C PHE A 75 11.79 2.99 0.15
N ASN A 76 10.90 2.56 -0.74
CA ASN A 76 10.63 3.25 -1.99
C ASN A 76 9.99 4.63 -1.76
N VAL A 77 9.08 4.76 -0.77
CA VAL A 77 8.50 6.05 -0.39
C VAL A 77 9.59 7.00 0.10
N VAL A 78 10.42 6.57 1.04
CA VAL A 78 11.52 7.40 1.60
C VAL A 78 12.52 7.77 0.50
N LYS A 79 12.94 6.82 -0.32
CA LYS A 79 13.95 7.02 -1.36
C LYS A 79 13.52 8.02 -2.43
N ASN A 80 12.25 7.96 -2.88
CA ASN A 80 11.80 8.70 -4.06
C ASN A 80 10.99 9.95 -3.71
N PHE A 81 10.50 10.07 -2.47
CA PHE A 81 9.58 11.13 -2.06
C PHE A 81 10.01 11.83 -0.77
N SER A 82 11.30 11.80 -0.43
CA SER A 82 11.86 12.58 0.67
C SER A 82 13.29 13.05 0.38
N ASP A 83 13.76 13.96 1.20
CA ASP A 83 15.15 14.42 1.21
C ASP A 83 16.02 13.70 2.26
N ILE A 84 15.49 12.71 2.96
CA ILE A 84 16.16 12.03 4.10
C ILE A 84 17.52 11.46 3.69
N GLY A 85 17.64 10.93 2.47
CA GLY A 85 18.92 10.43 1.94
C GLY A 85 20.06 11.46 1.88
N LYS A 86 19.74 12.77 1.98
CA LYS A 86 20.75 13.83 2.06
C LYS A 86 21.33 13.97 3.48
N PHE A 87 20.64 13.45 4.50
CA PHE A 87 20.97 13.61 5.91
C PHE A 87 21.41 12.30 6.58
N THR A 88 21.32 11.19 5.86
CA THR A 88 21.66 9.85 6.36
C THR A 88 22.73 9.20 5.48
N PRO A 89 23.64 8.37 6.03
CA PRO A 89 24.70 7.71 5.25
C PRO A 89 24.16 6.69 4.24
N ASN A 90 22.98 6.16 4.49
CA ASN A 90 22.25 5.23 3.62
C ASN A 90 20.77 5.20 4.06
N LEU A 91 19.95 4.46 3.32
CA LEU A 91 18.52 4.30 3.62
C LEU A 91 18.18 2.89 4.14
N LYS A 92 19.10 2.20 4.82
CA LYS A 92 18.79 0.93 5.49
C LYS A 92 17.81 1.15 6.64
N GLN A 93 16.98 0.17 6.95
CA GLN A 93 15.97 0.28 8.01
C GLN A 93 16.58 0.72 9.35
N LYS A 94 17.63 0.05 9.83
CA LYS A 94 18.35 0.41 11.06
C LYS A 94 18.91 1.86 11.05
N THR A 95 19.32 2.36 9.88
CA THR A 95 19.77 3.76 9.74
C THR A 95 18.63 4.74 9.91
N LEU A 96 17.47 4.44 9.32
CA LEU A 96 16.27 5.28 9.44
C LEU A 96 15.66 5.21 10.85
N GLU A 97 15.70 4.06 11.49
CA GLU A 97 15.33 3.90 12.91
C GLU A 97 16.18 4.80 13.80
N ASN A 98 17.50 4.79 13.59
CA ASN A 98 18.42 5.65 14.32
C ASN A 98 18.17 7.16 14.03
N TYR A 99 17.91 7.51 12.77
CA TYR A 99 17.56 8.86 12.36
C TYR A 99 16.30 9.38 13.07
N LEU A 100 15.31 8.52 13.32
CA LEU A 100 14.10 8.85 14.08
C LEU A 100 14.26 8.71 15.62
N GLY A 101 15.41 8.26 16.12
CA GLY A 101 15.63 8.00 17.55
C GLY A 101 14.89 6.74 18.06
N LEU A 102 14.67 5.74 17.20
CA LEU A 102 13.96 4.51 17.55
C LEU A 102 14.90 3.36 17.96
N TRP A 103 16.21 3.55 17.87
CA TRP A 103 17.19 2.50 18.09
C TRP A 103 17.12 1.85 19.47
N ASP A 104 16.87 2.62 20.52
CA ASP A 104 16.81 2.16 21.91
C ASP A 104 15.69 1.12 22.16
N HIS A 105 14.81 0.91 21.19
CA HIS A 105 13.73 -0.04 21.25
C HIS A 105 14.06 -1.42 20.67
N ARG A 106 15.23 -1.57 20.01
CA ARG A 106 15.72 -2.87 19.56
C ARG A 106 16.34 -3.66 20.71
N LYS A 107 16.08 -4.97 20.71
CA LYS A 107 16.68 -5.93 21.64
C LYS A 107 17.64 -6.87 20.95
N ASP A 108 17.57 -6.98 19.60
CA ASP A 108 18.45 -7.80 18.80
C ASP A 108 19.75 -7.06 18.44
N GLU A 109 20.87 -7.81 18.40
CA GLU A 109 22.20 -7.30 17.98
C GLU A 109 22.64 -7.83 16.61
N ILE A 110 21.78 -8.63 15.92
CA ILE A 110 22.13 -9.30 14.67
C ILE A 110 22.25 -8.28 13.53
N HIS A 111 23.27 -8.46 12.69
CA HIS A 111 23.46 -7.68 11.46
C HIS A 111 22.75 -8.36 10.29
N GLY A 112 22.19 -7.56 9.37
CA GLY A 112 21.45 -8.10 8.23
C GLY A 112 22.33 -9.00 7.34
N GLY A 113 21.93 -10.24 7.18
CA GLY A 113 22.67 -11.31 6.49
C GLY A 113 23.08 -12.46 7.43
N GLU A 114 23.36 -12.20 8.69
CA GLU A 114 23.73 -13.23 9.68
C GLU A 114 22.56 -14.17 10.00
N SER A 115 21.32 -13.71 9.84
CA SER A 115 20.11 -14.52 10.09
C SER A 115 20.01 -15.76 9.19
N ILE A 116 20.60 -15.72 7.98
CA ILE A 116 20.62 -16.88 7.07
C ILE A 116 21.58 -17.95 7.60
N GLU A 117 22.75 -17.54 8.09
CA GLU A 117 23.75 -18.44 8.67
C GLU A 117 23.22 -19.05 9.98
N LEU A 118 22.63 -18.22 10.85
CA LEU A 118 22.01 -18.68 12.10
C LEU A 118 20.89 -19.70 11.84
N TYR A 119 20.07 -19.52 10.80
CA TYR A 119 19.05 -20.48 10.46
C TYR A 119 19.64 -21.79 9.93
N ALA A 120 20.70 -21.73 9.13
CA ALA A 120 21.40 -22.93 8.65
C ALA A 120 22.04 -23.72 9.83
N ASP A 121 22.63 -23.03 10.78
CA ASP A 121 23.21 -23.63 12.00
C ASP A 121 22.10 -24.24 12.88
N TYR A 122 20.96 -23.56 13.03
CA TYR A 122 19.79 -24.07 13.74
C TYR A 122 19.29 -25.39 13.11
N LEU A 123 19.12 -25.44 11.78
CA LEU A 123 18.67 -26.66 11.09
C LEU A 123 19.63 -27.86 11.28
N GLN A 124 20.91 -27.59 11.53
CA GLN A 124 21.91 -28.66 11.77
C GLN A 124 21.97 -29.08 13.23
N SER A 125 21.81 -28.15 14.16
CA SER A 125 22.04 -28.37 15.59
C SER A 125 20.76 -28.65 16.38
N GLY A 126 19.62 -28.07 15.95
CA GLY A 126 18.38 -28.03 16.74
C GLY A 126 18.51 -27.18 18.02
N ASP A 127 19.45 -26.23 18.06
CA ASP A 127 19.74 -25.44 19.25
C ASP A 127 18.63 -24.40 19.49
N GLU A 128 17.87 -24.55 20.58
CA GLU A 128 16.79 -23.66 20.99
C GLU A 128 17.25 -22.21 21.17
N ALA A 129 18.50 -21.97 21.57
CA ALA A 129 19.01 -20.61 21.73
C ALA A 129 19.20 -19.89 20.37
N LEU A 130 19.53 -20.64 19.32
CA LEU A 130 19.55 -20.07 17.94
C LEU A 130 18.13 -19.75 17.47
N GLU A 131 17.17 -20.62 17.73
CA GLU A 131 15.75 -20.37 17.42
C GLU A 131 15.26 -19.09 18.08
N GLU A 132 15.42 -18.98 19.41
CA GLU A 132 15.02 -17.79 20.16
C GLU A 132 15.65 -16.52 19.59
N THR A 133 16.94 -16.59 19.18
CA THR A 133 17.67 -15.49 18.61
C THR A 133 17.10 -15.06 17.26
N ILE A 134 16.78 -16.03 16.38
CA ILE A 134 16.18 -15.77 15.05
C ILE A 134 14.78 -15.16 15.21
N LEU A 135 13.96 -15.73 16.11
CA LEU A 135 12.61 -15.23 16.37
C LEU A 135 12.62 -13.82 16.98
N LEU A 136 13.53 -13.55 17.91
CA LEU A 136 13.70 -12.21 18.49
C LEU A 136 14.07 -11.19 17.42
N HIS A 137 15.06 -11.50 16.58
CA HIS A 137 15.48 -10.63 15.47
C HIS A 137 14.31 -10.29 14.53
N ASN A 138 13.60 -11.32 14.06
CA ASN A 138 12.44 -11.13 13.19
C ASN A 138 11.32 -10.32 13.88
N SER A 139 11.04 -10.62 15.18
CA SER A 139 10.07 -9.87 15.96
C SER A 139 10.44 -8.39 16.08
N ASP A 140 11.70 -8.08 16.32
CA ASP A 140 12.17 -6.70 16.44
C ASP A 140 12.12 -5.97 15.08
N ASP A 141 12.46 -6.65 13.98
CA ASP A 141 12.38 -6.05 12.65
C ASP A 141 10.95 -5.60 12.29
N VAL A 142 9.95 -6.46 12.51
CA VAL A 142 8.56 -6.09 12.18
C VAL A 142 7.98 -5.04 13.14
N LYS A 143 8.34 -5.09 14.43
CA LYS A 143 7.94 -4.05 15.40
C LYS A 143 8.55 -2.69 15.07
N GLN A 144 9.82 -2.68 14.69
CA GLN A 144 10.52 -1.44 14.33
C GLN A 144 10.01 -0.90 12.99
N LEU A 145 9.66 -1.75 12.03
CA LEU A 145 9.00 -1.31 10.80
C LEU A 145 7.69 -0.57 11.11
N TYR A 146 6.87 -1.10 12.02
CA TYR A 146 5.64 -0.42 12.45
C TYR A 146 5.94 0.97 13.06
N ARG A 147 6.92 1.08 13.95
CA ARG A 147 7.33 2.36 14.54
C ARG A 147 7.91 3.33 13.49
N LEU A 148 8.62 2.77 12.52
CA LEU A 148 9.23 3.54 11.43
C LEU A 148 8.19 4.21 10.51
N LEU A 149 6.91 3.84 10.56
CA LEU A 149 5.84 4.52 9.83
C LEU A 149 5.76 6.03 10.15
N ALA A 150 6.26 6.46 11.31
CA ALA A 150 6.35 7.88 11.65
C ALA A 150 7.18 8.69 10.64
N ILE A 151 8.07 8.03 9.86
CA ILE A 151 8.90 8.67 8.83
C ILE A 151 8.06 9.22 7.66
N LEU A 152 6.85 8.67 7.43
CA LEU A 152 5.95 9.14 6.39
C LEU A 152 5.60 10.63 6.52
N LYS A 153 5.61 11.16 7.75
CA LYS A 153 5.42 12.60 8.01
C LYS A 153 6.53 13.49 7.42
N GLN A 154 7.67 12.91 7.09
CA GLN A 154 8.83 13.59 6.48
C GLN A 154 8.97 13.30 4.98
N THR A 155 7.94 12.72 4.38
CA THR A 155 7.88 12.40 2.95
C THR A 155 6.76 13.15 2.25
N ASP A 156 6.83 13.29 0.93
CA ASP A 156 5.70 13.72 0.11
C ASP A 156 4.77 12.50 -0.13
N PHE A 157 4.16 12.03 0.97
CA PHE A 157 3.36 10.80 0.99
C PHE A 157 2.20 10.83 -0.01
N HIS A 158 1.49 11.96 -0.12
CA HIS A 158 0.36 12.05 -1.04
C HIS A 158 0.81 11.98 -2.51
N ARG A 159 1.99 12.51 -2.83
CA ARG A 159 2.58 12.32 -4.14
C ARG A 159 3.01 10.88 -4.39
N ALA A 160 3.56 10.23 -3.37
CA ALA A 160 3.91 8.81 -3.46
C ALA A 160 2.67 7.96 -3.78
N MET A 161 1.55 8.21 -3.11
CA MET A 161 0.27 7.53 -3.37
C MET A 161 -0.30 7.85 -4.76
N ALA A 162 -0.26 9.11 -5.20
CA ALA A 162 -0.73 9.48 -6.53
C ALA A 162 0.08 8.81 -7.67
N ILE A 163 1.38 8.54 -7.44
CA ILE A 163 2.27 7.92 -8.43
C ILE A 163 2.28 6.39 -8.32
N GLY A 164 2.31 5.86 -7.10
CA GLY A 164 2.43 4.43 -6.82
C GLY A 164 1.10 3.70 -6.69
N GLY A 165 -0.01 4.44 -6.69
CA GLY A 165 -1.33 3.89 -6.42
C GLY A 165 -1.60 3.64 -4.94
N PHE A 166 -2.82 3.21 -4.65
CA PHE A 166 -3.30 2.81 -3.32
C PHE A 166 -4.54 1.91 -3.42
N PRO A 167 -4.83 1.09 -2.40
CA PRO A 167 -6.01 0.25 -2.40
C PRO A 167 -7.23 1.02 -1.92
N THR A 168 -8.40 0.60 -2.41
CA THR A 168 -9.73 0.87 -1.86
C THR A 168 -10.44 -0.47 -1.59
N ALA A 169 -11.72 -0.49 -1.25
CA ALA A 169 -12.40 -1.73 -0.90
C ALA A 169 -12.41 -2.76 -2.06
N LEU A 170 -12.70 -2.32 -3.28
CA LEU A 170 -12.80 -3.21 -4.46
C LEU A 170 -11.71 -2.99 -5.51
N PHE A 171 -10.86 -1.98 -5.34
CA PHE A 171 -9.89 -1.57 -6.36
C PHE A 171 -8.50 -1.37 -5.77
N GLU A 172 -7.49 -1.63 -6.58
CA GLU A 172 -6.11 -1.22 -6.34
C GLU A 172 -5.68 -0.34 -7.51
N THR A 173 -5.48 0.96 -7.24
CA THR A 173 -5.00 1.88 -8.26
C THR A 173 -3.52 1.65 -8.52
N ASP A 174 -3.11 1.71 -9.77
CA ASP A 174 -1.71 1.65 -10.19
C ASP A 174 -1.22 2.94 -10.86
N LYS A 175 -2.18 3.76 -11.32
CA LYS A 175 -1.87 4.99 -12.04
C LYS A 175 -2.97 6.02 -11.88
N ILE A 176 -2.58 7.18 -11.35
CA ILE A 176 -3.43 8.37 -11.26
C ILE A 176 -2.74 9.49 -12.05
N LYS A 177 -3.36 9.94 -13.14
CA LYS A 177 -2.73 10.88 -14.07
C LYS A 177 -3.60 12.09 -14.32
N LEU A 178 -3.12 13.26 -13.86
CA LEU A 178 -3.70 14.56 -14.20
C LEU A 178 -3.08 15.06 -15.51
N GLN A 179 -3.88 15.26 -16.56
CA GLN A 179 -3.44 15.79 -17.84
C GLN A 179 -4.43 16.78 -18.40
N LYS A 180 -3.99 18.01 -18.68
CA LYS A 180 -4.83 19.09 -19.21
C LYS A 180 -6.09 19.28 -18.39
N ASN A 181 -7.21 18.76 -18.88
CA ASN A 181 -8.54 18.84 -18.26
C ASN A 181 -9.13 17.46 -17.96
N LYS A 182 -8.28 16.45 -17.69
CA LYS A 182 -8.71 15.09 -17.36
C LYS A 182 -7.90 14.53 -16.22
N LEU A 183 -8.58 13.83 -15.32
CA LEU A 183 -7.98 12.92 -14.38
C LEU A 183 -8.29 11.49 -14.84
N THR A 184 -7.24 10.71 -15.08
CA THR A 184 -7.34 9.29 -15.43
C THR A 184 -6.89 8.47 -14.23
N ILE A 185 -7.72 7.53 -13.81
CA ILE A 185 -7.49 6.58 -12.72
C ILE A 185 -7.55 5.19 -13.34
N SER A 186 -6.52 4.38 -13.15
CA SER A 186 -6.50 2.99 -13.61
C SER A 186 -5.89 2.08 -12.56
N GLY A 187 -6.17 0.78 -12.70
CA GLY A 187 -5.68 -0.23 -11.78
C GLY A 187 -6.33 -1.58 -12.01
N ILE A 188 -6.31 -2.39 -10.96
CA ILE A 188 -6.89 -3.73 -10.95
C ILE A 188 -8.08 -3.83 -9.98
N GLN A 189 -8.98 -4.76 -10.23
CA GLN A 189 -10.03 -5.15 -9.31
C GLN A 189 -9.48 -6.16 -8.29
N THR A 190 -9.85 -5.99 -7.02
CA THR A 190 -9.26 -6.79 -5.94
C THR A 190 -9.83 -8.20 -5.86
N ASP A 191 -11.08 -8.39 -6.32
CA ASP A 191 -11.74 -9.71 -6.40
C ASP A 191 -12.04 -10.09 -7.85
N PRO A 192 -11.14 -10.83 -8.52
CA PRO A 192 -11.37 -11.30 -9.89
C PRO A 192 -12.44 -12.37 -10.01
N SER A 193 -12.88 -12.99 -8.91
CA SER A 193 -13.96 -13.99 -8.91
C SER A 193 -15.34 -13.35 -9.01
N ASN A 194 -15.46 -12.09 -8.58
CA ASN A 194 -16.68 -11.30 -8.66
C ASN A 194 -16.40 -9.88 -9.20
N PRO A 195 -15.96 -9.77 -10.46
CA PRO A 195 -15.56 -8.47 -11.02
C PRO A 195 -16.75 -7.59 -11.36
N LEU A 196 -16.61 -6.29 -11.13
CA LEU A 196 -17.51 -5.31 -11.74
C LEU A 196 -17.28 -5.31 -13.26
N LEU A 197 -18.32 -5.52 -14.04
CA LEU A 197 -18.27 -5.50 -15.50
C LEU A 197 -19.18 -4.40 -16.03
N TYR A 198 -18.60 -3.25 -16.29
CA TYR A 198 -19.36 -2.09 -16.76
C TYR A 198 -18.50 -1.20 -17.65
N LYS A 199 -19.08 -0.79 -18.77
CA LYS A 199 -18.48 0.24 -19.64
C LYS A 199 -19.49 1.28 -19.98
N GLY A 200 -19.20 2.53 -19.61
CA GLY A 200 -20.18 3.58 -19.79
C GLY A 200 -19.63 4.99 -19.70
N PHE A 201 -20.54 5.95 -19.93
CA PHE A 201 -20.31 7.37 -19.78
C PHE A 201 -21.47 7.98 -18.99
N MET A 202 -21.15 8.55 -17.84
CA MET A 202 -22.09 9.30 -17.00
C MET A 202 -22.06 10.77 -17.45
N ASP A 203 -22.83 11.12 -18.48
CA ASP A 203 -22.79 12.45 -19.13
C ASP A 203 -22.99 13.60 -18.15
N HIS A 204 -23.98 13.45 -17.24
CA HIS A 204 -24.29 14.46 -16.22
C HIS A 204 -23.12 14.72 -15.25
N LYS A 205 -22.30 13.70 -14.95
CA LYS A 205 -21.09 13.83 -14.10
C LYS A 205 -19.82 14.13 -14.92
N GLY A 206 -19.79 13.82 -16.21
CA GLY A 206 -18.60 13.93 -17.06
C GLY A 206 -17.56 12.86 -16.74
N ILE A 207 -18.01 11.67 -16.33
CA ILE A 207 -17.17 10.51 -16.01
C ILE A 207 -17.37 9.45 -17.09
N SER A 208 -16.26 8.94 -17.64
CA SER A 208 -16.26 7.70 -18.42
C SER A 208 -15.53 6.60 -17.66
N CYS A 209 -16.02 5.39 -17.75
CA CYS A 209 -15.44 4.23 -17.06
C CYS A 209 -15.48 2.99 -17.94
N ASP A 210 -14.48 2.14 -17.73
CA ASP A 210 -14.32 0.84 -18.37
C ASP A 210 -13.80 -0.13 -17.30
N PHE A 211 -14.68 -1.01 -16.81
CA PHE A 211 -14.36 -2.08 -15.88
C PHE A 211 -14.41 -3.40 -16.62
N SER A 212 -13.32 -4.15 -16.60
CA SER A 212 -13.15 -5.48 -17.14
C SER A 212 -12.84 -6.49 -16.05
N HIS A 213 -12.67 -7.79 -16.34
CA HIS A 213 -12.48 -8.82 -15.32
C HIS A 213 -11.37 -8.53 -14.30
N GLU A 214 -10.25 -7.99 -14.76
CA GLU A 214 -9.08 -7.79 -13.89
C GLU A 214 -8.75 -6.31 -13.71
N THR A 215 -9.09 -5.46 -14.67
CA THR A 215 -8.63 -4.07 -14.70
C THR A 215 -9.78 -3.08 -14.78
N PHE A 216 -9.50 -1.84 -14.40
CA PHE A 216 -10.43 -0.75 -14.58
C PHE A 216 -9.73 0.53 -15.08
N THR A 217 -10.51 1.38 -15.71
CA THR A 217 -10.11 2.76 -16.05
C THR A 217 -11.29 3.69 -15.84
N VAL A 218 -11.07 4.76 -15.06
CA VAL A 218 -12.03 5.85 -14.87
C VAL A 218 -11.41 7.15 -15.34
N ILE A 219 -12.11 7.93 -16.15
CA ILE A 219 -11.68 9.23 -16.65
C ILE A 219 -12.70 10.28 -16.25
N ILE A 220 -12.23 11.30 -15.55
CA ILE A 220 -13.05 12.44 -15.09
C ILE A 220 -12.67 13.65 -15.92
N ASN A 221 -13.69 14.29 -16.52
CA ASN A 221 -13.50 15.57 -17.21
C ASN A 221 -13.47 16.71 -16.18
N LEU A 222 -12.37 17.46 -16.21
CA LEU A 222 -12.09 18.57 -15.30
C LEU A 222 -12.25 19.92 -16.02
N ILE A 223 -12.32 21.00 -15.26
CA ILE A 223 -12.33 22.35 -15.75
C ILE A 223 -10.89 22.88 -15.70
N ASN A 224 -10.43 23.49 -16.77
CA ASN A 224 -9.16 24.22 -16.82
C ASN A 224 -9.45 25.68 -17.18
N HIS A 225 -9.08 26.59 -16.29
CA HIS A 225 -9.22 28.01 -16.49
C HIS A 225 -7.93 28.73 -16.04
N GLN A 226 -7.26 29.42 -16.95
CA GLN A 226 -6.02 30.17 -16.68
C GLN A 226 -4.95 29.34 -15.94
N ASP A 227 -4.70 28.11 -16.41
CA ASP A 227 -3.75 27.15 -15.81
C ASP A 227 -4.12 26.66 -14.39
N VAL A 228 -5.35 26.93 -13.95
CA VAL A 228 -5.93 26.29 -12.76
C VAL A 228 -6.83 25.14 -13.19
N ILE A 229 -6.54 23.94 -12.69
CA ILE A 229 -7.31 22.73 -12.97
C ILE A 229 -8.12 22.38 -11.73
N PHE A 230 -9.42 22.23 -11.89
CA PHE A 230 -10.30 21.94 -10.79
C PHE A 230 -11.47 21.01 -11.18
N ALA A 231 -11.99 20.31 -10.20
CA ALA A 231 -13.21 19.50 -10.28
C ALA A 231 -14.41 20.29 -9.73
N ASP A 232 -15.56 20.16 -10.38
CA ASP A 232 -16.85 20.63 -9.83
C ASP A 232 -17.49 19.47 -9.05
N LEU A 233 -17.37 19.52 -7.73
CA LEU A 233 -17.87 18.47 -6.83
C LEU A 233 -19.41 18.35 -6.86
N HIS A 234 -20.12 19.46 -7.11
CA HIS A 234 -21.57 19.44 -7.30
C HIS A 234 -21.96 18.65 -8.55
N LYS A 235 -21.27 18.90 -9.67
CA LYS A 235 -21.47 18.14 -10.91
C LYS A 235 -21.14 16.66 -10.73
N LEU A 236 -20.11 16.34 -9.95
CA LEU A 236 -19.71 14.97 -9.64
C LEU A 236 -20.64 14.31 -8.61
N GLN A 237 -21.51 15.08 -7.96
CA GLN A 237 -22.39 14.63 -6.87
C GLN A 237 -21.63 14.06 -5.69
N LEU A 238 -20.50 14.70 -5.34
CA LEU A 238 -19.66 14.31 -4.21
C LEU A 238 -19.89 15.22 -2.99
N PRO A 239 -19.85 14.68 -1.77
CA PRO A 239 -20.04 15.44 -0.54
C PRO A 239 -18.86 16.38 -0.28
N LEU A 240 -19.13 17.68 -0.04
CA LEU A 240 -18.06 18.67 0.20
C LEU A 240 -17.27 18.40 1.50
N GLU A 241 -17.89 17.74 2.46
CA GLU A 241 -17.29 17.44 3.77
C GLU A 241 -15.97 16.66 3.64
N GLU A 242 -15.91 15.67 2.73
CA GLU A 242 -14.75 14.81 2.51
C GLU A 242 -13.52 15.59 2.01
N PHE A 243 -13.76 16.77 1.42
CA PHE A 243 -12.70 17.58 0.82
C PHE A 243 -12.23 18.76 1.69
N LYS A 244 -12.82 19.00 2.87
CA LYS A 244 -12.46 20.14 3.73
C LYS A 244 -10.97 20.17 4.09
N ASN A 245 -10.37 19.00 4.28
CA ASN A 245 -8.96 18.87 4.67
C ASN A 245 -8.01 18.71 3.47
N SER A 246 -8.50 18.72 2.23
CA SER A 246 -7.68 18.51 1.04
C SER A 246 -6.82 19.71 0.62
N GLY A 247 -7.04 20.88 1.26
CA GLY A 247 -6.27 22.10 1.00
C GLY A 247 -6.55 22.79 -0.35
N GLY A 248 -7.59 22.38 -1.08
CA GLY A 248 -7.91 22.95 -2.41
C GLY A 248 -9.39 23.28 -2.59
N LEU A 249 -10.22 23.16 -1.55
CA LEU A 249 -11.66 23.39 -1.65
C LEU A 249 -11.98 24.90 -1.66
N SER A 250 -12.72 25.36 -2.68
CA SER A 250 -13.24 26.72 -2.82
C SER A 250 -14.69 26.67 -3.27
N GLY A 251 -15.63 26.87 -2.34
CA GLY A 251 -17.06 26.63 -2.59
C GLY A 251 -17.30 25.17 -3.00
N GLN A 252 -17.86 24.96 -4.20
CA GLN A 252 -18.08 23.62 -4.76
C GLN A 252 -16.91 23.11 -5.60
N PHE A 253 -15.86 23.89 -5.78
CA PHE A 253 -14.74 23.57 -6.65
C PHE A 253 -13.54 23.07 -5.85
N LEU A 254 -12.98 21.93 -6.28
CA LEU A 254 -11.75 21.35 -5.74
C LEU A 254 -10.59 21.64 -6.67
N VAL A 255 -9.64 22.45 -6.25
CA VAL A 255 -8.43 22.77 -7.02
C VAL A 255 -7.44 21.61 -6.95
N LEU A 256 -7.11 21.03 -8.10
CA LEU A 256 -6.18 19.90 -8.26
C LEU A 256 -4.80 20.35 -8.71
N SER A 257 -4.73 21.48 -9.44
CA SER A 257 -3.46 22.10 -9.83
C SER A 257 -3.65 23.60 -10.04
N ASP A 258 -2.70 24.39 -9.58
CA ASP A 258 -2.60 25.82 -9.82
C ASP A 258 -1.23 26.17 -10.43
N ARG A 259 -1.23 26.64 -11.68
CA ARG A 259 -0.03 27.04 -12.43
C ARG A 259 1.10 26.02 -12.37
N GLY A 260 0.75 24.73 -12.48
CA GLY A 260 1.70 23.63 -12.44
C GLY A 260 2.02 23.09 -11.04
N SER A 261 1.58 23.75 -9.98
CA SER A 261 1.63 23.19 -8.61
C SER A 261 0.49 22.20 -8.41
N VAL A 262 0.80 20.92 -8.23
CA VAL A 262 -0.18 19.84 -8.13
C VAL A 262 -0.53 19.57 -6.66
N ASN A 263 -1.83 19.56 -6.34
CA ASN A 263 -2.34 19.15 -5.03
C ASN A 263 -2.63 17.65 -5.00
N HIS A 264 -1.61 16.86 -4.65
CA HIS A 264 -1.73 15.40 -4.63
C HIS A 264 -2.71 14.89 -3.57
N LEU A 265 -2.86 15.59 -2.44
CA LEU A 265 -3.87 15.22 -1.44
C LEU A 265 -5.29 15.35 -2.03
N ALA A 266 -5.61 16.46 -2.69
CA ALA A 266 -6.90 16.65 -3.33
C ALA A 266 -7.16 15.60 -4.45
N ILE A 267 -6.13 15.26 -5.22
CA ILE A 267 -6.21 14.23 -6.26
C ILE A 267 -6.51 12.86 -5.63
N ASN A 268 -5.80 12.47 -4.58
CA ASN A 268 -6.00 11.19 -3.92
C ASN A 268 -7.39 11.11 -3.27
N THR A 269 -7.83 12.18 -2.60
CA THR A 269 -9.18 12.25 -2.03
C THR A 269 -10.24 12.12 -3.12
N LEU A 270 -10.11 12.87 -4.21
CA LEU A 270 -11.04 12.78 -5.34
C LEU A 270 -11.06 11.37 -5.95
N THR A 271 -9.90 10.75 -6.09
CA THR A 271 -9.79 9.38 -6.60
C THR A 271 -10.54 8.39 -5.71
N LYS A 272 -10.33 8.47 -4.38
CA LYS A 272 -11.01 7.62 -3.40
C LYS A 272 -12.53 7.79 -3.48
N GLU A 273 -13.02 9.02 -3.44
CA GLU A 273 -14.47 9.30 -3.49
C GLU A 273 -15.12 8.87 -4.80
N ILE A 274 -14.43 9.04 -5.93
CA ILE A 274 -14.94 8.57 -7.23
C ILE A 274 -15.00 7.04 -7.29
N LEU A 275 -14.00 6.34 -6.80
CA LEU A 275 -14.03 4.86 -6.74
C LEU A 275 -15.11 4.37 -5.78
N GLY A 276 -15.29 5.05 -4.64
CA GLY A 276 -16.37 4.79 -3.68
C GLY A 276 -17.77 4.82 -4.29
N LEU A 277 -18.04 5.69 -5.28
CA LEU A 277 -19.33 5.68 -5.99
C LEU A 277 -19.64 4.35 -6.67
N PHE A 278 -18.61 3.71 -7.26
CA PHE A 278 -18.77 2.41 -7.91
C PHE A 278 -18.80 1.25 -6.89
N GLU A 279 -18.13 1.39 -5.76
CA GLU A 279 -18.17 0.42 -4.66
C GLU A 279 -19.55 0.37 -4.01
N ASP A 280 -20.16 1.52 -3.76
CA ASP A 280 -21.49 1.64 -3.18
C ASP A 280 -22.59 1.10 -4.10
N ASP A 281 -22.52 1.43 -5.40
CA ASP A 281 -23.47 0.94 -6.40
C ASP A 281 -23.39 -0.60 -6.51
N PHE A 282 -22.19 -1.17 -6.53
CA PHE A 282 -21.96 -2.60 -6.62
C PHE A 282 -22.46 -3.36 -5.38
N THR A 283 -22.21 -2.84 -4.17
CA THR A 283 -22.70 -3.45 -2.93
C THR A 283 -24.20 -3.34 -2.77
N SER A 284 -24.82 -2.30 -3.35
CA SER A 284 -26.29 -2.15 -3.33
C SER A 284 -27.00 -3.14 -4.25
N GLU A 285 -26.43 -3.47 -5.40
CA GLU A 285 -26.97 -4.48 -6.33
C GLU A 285 -26.89 -5.90 -5.75
N MET A 286 -25.82 -6.24 -5.00
CA MET A 286 -25.68 -7.55 -4.35
C MET A 286 -26.65 -7.81 -3.20
N ASN A 287 -27.26 -6.77 -2.61
CA ASN A 287 -28.22 -6.92 -1.52
C ASN A 287 -29.66 -7.14 -1.99
N PHE A 288 -29.92 -7.28 -3.27
CA PHE A 288 -31.26 -7.50 -3.87
C PHE A 288 -31.49 -8.91 -4.41
N ASP A 289 -30.53 -9.84 -4.28
CA ASP A 289 -30.67 -11.27 -4.57
C ASP A 289 -30.64 -12.08 -3.24
#